data_a65d787a33887743dd284f7a0637ba8c
#
_entry.id   a65d787a33887743dd284f7a0637ba8c
#
_cell.length_a   1.000
_cell.length_b   1.000
_cell.length_c   1.000
_cell.angle_alpha   90.00
_cell.angle_beta   90.00
_cell.angle_gamma   90.00
#
_symmetry.space_group_name_H-M   'P 1'
#
loop_
_entity.id
_entity.type
_entity.pdbx_description
1 polymer ?
#
loop_
_entity_poly.entity_id
_entity_poly.type
_entity_poly.pdbx_seq_one_letter_code
_entity_poly.pdbx_strand_id
1 'polypeptide(L)'
;AELEKSIEGSASKYVLFGIPEDLGAKGNFGIGGTDTLWIPFLQSFFNLQSNDFMDGNEMLMIGHFDFGDLQFLIDTTAKGDDERIEAYRHAVNTIDDEVEKLVKIITAAKKIPVVVGGGHNNSYPLIKGAAKGWHKAGKIPLAQINCINLDAHADYRPMEGRHSGNAFRYAEEDGYLQKYCVIGLHENYIPQNSWVDIVNN
;
A
#
# COMPACT_ATOMS: atom_id res chain seq x y z
N ALA A 1 -0.50 -8.85 -19.19
CA ALA A 1 -0.09 -8.59 -20.58
C ALA A 1 -0.86 -7.41 -21.22
N GLU A 2 -2.20 -7.38 -21.19
CA GLU A 2 -3.00 -6.30 -21.78
C GLU A 2 -2.92 -5.00 -20.97
N LEU A 3 -3.13 -5.06 -19.66
CA LEU A 3 -3.00 -3.93 -18.74
C LEU A 3 -1.57 -3.33 -18.80
N GLU A 4 -0.54 -4.15 -18.82
CA GLU A 4 0.85 -3.70 -18.93
C GLU A 4 1.09 -2.90 -20.21
N LYS A 5 0.63 -3.41 -21.35
CA LYS A 5 0.69 -2.69 -22.63
C LYS A 5 -0.07 -1.36 -22.61
N SER A 6 -1.25 -1.32 -21.94
CA SER A 6 -2.03 -0.11 -21.80
C SER A 6 -1.30 0.94 -20.95
N ILE A 7 -0.66 0.50 -19.86
CA ILE A 7 0.15 1.38 -19.01
C ILE A 7 1.37 1.89 -19.78
N GLU A 8 2.11 1.02 -20.47
CA GLU A 8 3.30 1.40 -21.23
C GLU A 8 2.96 2.34 -22.40
N GLY A 9 1.89 2.06 -23.13
CA GLY A 9 1.45 2.84 -24.30
C GLY A 9 0.76 4.16 -23.97
N SER A 10 0.33 4.40 -22.72
CA SER A 10 -0.33 5.64 -22.32
C SER A 10 0.63 6.81 -22.27
N ALA A 11 0.18 7.99 -22.69
CA ALA A 11 0.92 9.26 -22.52
C ALA A 11 0.82 9.80 -21.08
N SER A 12 -0.06 9.25 -20.22
CA SER A 12 -0.29 9.72 -18.87
C SER A 12 0.96 9.56 -17.98
N LYS A 13 1.15 10.49 -17.06
CA LYS A 13 2.24 10.50 -16.09
C LYS A 13 1.89 9.73 -14.82
N TYR A 14 0.64 9.83 -14.40
CA TYR A 14 0.12 9.21 -13.18
C TYR A 14 -0.79 8.04 -13.52
N VAL A 15 -0.72 6.97 -12.71
CA VAL A 15 -1.63 5.83 -12.80
C VAL A 15 -2.38 5.69 -11.49
N LEU A 16 -3.68 5.94 -11.53
CA LEU A 16 -4.58 5.94 -10.38
C LEU A 16 -5.30 4.60 -10.29
N PHE A 17 -5.29 4.00 -9.10
CA PHE A 17 -6.04 2.79 -8.80
C PHE A 17 -6.43 2.69 -7.32
N GLY A 18 -7.40 1.83 -7.03
CA GLY A 18 -7.91 1.57 -5.68
C GLY A 18 -7.45 0.23 -5.12
N ILE A 19 -7.32 0.17 -3.78
CA ILE A 19 -7.13 -1.07 -3.02
C ILE A 19 -8.18 -1.11 -1.89
N PRO A 20 -9.47 -1.29 -2.20
CA PRO A 20 -10.53 -1.31 -1.20
C PRO A 20 -10.51 -2.62 -0.41
N GLU A 21 -9.70 -2.67 0.66
CA GLU A 21 -9.58 -3.80 1.57
C GLU A 21 -9.37 -3.31 3.01
N ASP A 22 -9.70 -4.12 3.98
CA ASP A 22 -9.49 -3.85 5.41
C ASP A 22 -8.88 -5.03 6.17
N LEU A 23 -8.38 -6.03 5.44
CA LEU A 23 -7.81 -7.26 6.00
C LEU A 23 -6.58 -6.96 6.87
N GLY A 24 -5.74 -6.02 6.43
CA GLY A 24 -4.58 -5.60 7.22
C GLY A 24 -4.96 -4.88 8.50
N ALA A 25 -6.00 -4.07 8.49
CA ALA A 25 -6.54 -3.43 9.70
C ALA A 25 -7.10 -4.47 10.68
N LYS A 26 -7.90 -5.42 10.18
CA LYS A 26 -8.44 -6.55 10.95
C LYS A 26 -7.34 -7.46 11.50
N GLY A 27 -6.30 -7.76 10.72
CA GLY A 27 -5.12 -8.51 11.17
C GLY A 27 -4.31 -7.82 12.28
N ASN A 28 -4.51 -6.50 12.45
CA ASN A 28 -3.96 -5.68 13.53
C ASN A 28 -4.99 -5.41 14.65
N PHE A 29 -6.03 -6.24 14.77
CA PHE A 29 -7.12 -6.08 15.74
C PHE A 29 -7.96 -4.80 15.57
N GLY A 30 -7.90 -4.16 14.40
CA GLY A 30 -8.71 -2.99 14.07
C GLY A 30 -10.14 -3.35 13.68
N ILE A 31 -11.02 -2.35 13.72
CA ILE A 31 -12.46 -2.54 13.40
C ILE A 31 -12.69 -2.75 11.90
N GLY A 32 -11.77 -2.31 11.04
CA GLY A 32 -11.96 -2.32 9.59
C GLY A 32 -12.66 -1.05 9.08
N GLY A 33 -13.15 -1.10 7.82
CA GLY A 33 -13.85 0.02 7.16
C GLY A 33 -13.00 0.77 6.14
N THR A 34 -11.70 0.48 6.02
CA THR A 34 -10.82 1.12 5.03
C THR A 34 -11.13 0.70 3.59
N ASP A 35 -11.87 -0.38 3.41
CA ASP A 35 -12.41 -0.85 2.13
C ASP A 35 -13.44 0.10 1.51
N THR A 36 -14.07 0.94 2.32
CA THR A 36 -15.20 1.80 1.89
C THR A 36 -14.78 3.08 1.18
N LEU A 37 -13.50 3.46 1.20
CA LEU A 37 -13.04 4.77 0.70
C LEU A 37 -13.14 4.93 -0.83
N TRP A 38 -12.98 3.85 -1.60
CA TRP A 38 -12.83 3.94 -3.05
C TRP A 38 -14.02 4.62 -3.76
N ILE A 39 -15.23 4.24 -3.44
CA ILE A 39 -16.43 4.78 -4.09
C ILE A 39 -16.67 6.27 -3.76
N PRO A 40 -16.64 6.72 -2.50
CA PRO A 40 -16.72 8.15 -2.18
C PRO A 40 -15.59 8.97 -2.80
N PHE A 41 -14.38 8.41 -2.87
CA PHE A 41 -13.28 9.06 -3.56
C PHE A 41 -13.60 9.29 -5.04
N LEU A 42 -14.07 8.28 -5.77
CA LEU A 42 -14.43 8.42 -7.18
C LEU A 42 -15.54 9.47 -7.40
N GLN A 43 -16.57 9.46 -6.54
CA GLN A 43 -17.65 10.44 -6.60
C GLN A 43 -17.14 11.88 -6.47
N SER A 44 -16.15 12.10 -5.58
CA SER A 44 -15.54 13.42 -5.41
C SER A 44 -14.55 13.74 -6.53
N PHE A 45 -13.72 12.79 -6.92
CA PHE A 45 -12.66 12.96 -7.90
C PHE A 45 -13.22 13.30 -9.30
N PHE A 46 -14.28 12.65 -9.74
CA PHE A 46 -14.90 12.93 -11.04
C PHE A 46 -15.66 14.25 -11.10
N ASN A 47 -15.87 14.94 -9.97
CA ASN A 47 -16.41 16.30 -9.95
C ASN A 47 -15.31 17.38 -10.09
N LEU A 48 -14.03 17.00 -10.06
CA LEU A 48 -12.93 17.95 -10.27
C LEU A 48 -12.88 18.39 -11.74
N GLN A 49 -12.59 19.67 -11.93
CA GLN A 49 -12.44 20.22 -13.27
C GLN A 49 -10.98 20.15 -13.70
N SER A 50 -10.73 19.69 -14.92
CA SER A 50 -9.40 19.79 -15.54
C SER A 50 -9.06 21.24 -15.83
N ASN A 51 -7.84 21.66 -15.49
CA ASN A 51 -7.34 23.01 -15.73
C ASN A 51 -5.80 22.99 -15.80
N ASP A 52 -5.16 24.17 -15.89
CA ASP A 52 -3.71 24.29 -16.01
C ASP A 52 -2.92 23.75 -14.81
N PHE A 53 -3.56 23.56 -13.64
CA PHE A 53 -2.92 22.99 -12.43
C PHE A 53 -3.13 21.50 -12.31
N MET A 54 -4.17 20.96 -12.92
CA MET A 54 -4.52 19.54 -12.93
C MET A 54 -5.09 19.15 -14.29
N ASP A 55 -4.22 18.67 -15.17
CA ASP A 55 -4.65 18.14 -16.48
C ASP A 55 -5.09 16.68 -16.34
N GLY A 56 -6.37 16.41 -16.60
CA GLY A 56 -6.92 15.05 -16.57
C GLY A 56 -6.25 14.09 -17.56
N ASN A 57 -5.64 14.60 -18.63
CA ASN A 57 -4.90 13.78 -19.60
C ASN A 57 -3.60 13.21 -19.01
N GLU A 58 -3.06 13.78 -17.94
CA GLU A 58 -1.90 13.23 -17.25
C GLU A 58 -2.22 12.00 -16.38
N MET A 59 -3.50 11.67 -16.20
CA MET A 59 -3.95 10.59 -15.31
C MET A 59 -4.57 9.43 -16.12
N LEU A 60 -4.08 8.23 -15.85
CA LEU A 60 -4.66 6.97 -16.31
C LEU A 60 -5.32 6.28 -15.12
N MET A 61 -6.63 6.14 -15.13
CA MET A 61 -7.36 5.35 -14.12
C MET A 61 -7.53 3.92 -14.62
N ILE A 62 -7.08 2.96 -13.83
CA ILE A 62 -7.08 1.53 -14.20
C ILE A 62 -8.05 0.66 -13.37
N GLY A 63 -8.83 1.27 -12.47
CA GLY A 63 -9.80 0.57 -11.65
C GLY A 63 -9.30 0.29 -10.24
N HIS A 64 -9.66 -0.84 -9.69
CA HIS A 64 -9.29 -1.25 -8.34
C HIS A 64 -9.10 -2.76 -8.22
N PHE A 65 -8.40 -3.19 -7.18
CA PHE A 65 -8.36 -4.60 -6.78
C PHE A 65 -9.69 -5.02 -6.14
N ASP A 66 -10.05 -6.28 -6.31
CA ASP A 66 -11.16 -6.91 -5.61
C ASP A 66 -10.64 -8.10 -4.79
N PHE A 67 -10.67 -7.96 -3.48
CA PHE A 67 -10.27 -8.99 -2.52
C PHE A 67 -11.46 -9.51 -1.69
N GLY A 68 -12.69 -9.24 -2.15
CA GLY A 68 -13.92 -9.64 -1.45
C GLY A 68 -14.02 -11.14 -1.22
N ASP A 69 -13.55 -11.95 -2.17
CA ASP A 69 -13.54 -13.41 -2.04
C ASP A 69 -12.63 -13.90 -0.91
N LEU A 70 -11.46 -13.26 -0.71
CA LEU A 70 -10.55 -13.58 0.40
C LEU A 70 -11.22 -13.30 1.75
N GLN A 71 -11.84 -12.14 1.87
CA GLN A 71 -12.56 -11.77 3.09
C GLN A 71 -13.72 -12.74 3.37
N PHE A 72 -14.57 -12.99 2.37
CA PHE A 72 -15.69 -13.89 2.51
C PHE A 72 -15.25 -15.30 2.94
N LEU A 73 -14.16 -15.81 2.36
CA LEU A 73 -13.61 -17.11 2.72
C LEU A 73 -13.20 -17.14 4.19
N ILE A 74 -12.46 -16.14 4.68
CA ILE A 74 -12.01 -16.07 6.07
C ILE A 74 -13.20 -15.98 7.01
N ASP A 75 -14.15 -15.07 6.73
CA ASP A 75 -15.30 -14.84 7.59
C ASP A 75 -16.22 -16.05 7.71
N THR A 76 -16.24 -16.94 6.71
CA THR A 76 -17.08 -18.14 6.69
C THR A 76 -16.37 -19.39 7.19
N THR A 77 -15.03 -19.45 7.17
CA THR A 77 -14.29 -20.69 7.52
C THR A 77 -13.57 -20.64 8.85
N ALA A 78 -13.14 -19.48 9.34
CA ALA A 78 -12.42 -19.32 10.60
C ALA A 78 -13.33 -19.65 11.79
N LYS A 79 -12.84 -20.54 12.68
CA LYS A 79 -13.63 -21.09 13.80
C LYS A 79 -13.51 -20.29 15.11
N GLY A 80 -12.64 -19.28 15.14
CA GLY A 80 -12.40 -18.46 16.32
C GLY A 80 -11.62 -17.19 15.99
N ASP A 81 -11.49 -16.29 16.96
CA ASP A 81 -10.88 -14.98 16.72
C ASP A 81 -9.38 -15.11 16.41
N ASP A 82 -8.64 -15.96 17.10
CA ASP A 82 -7.22 -16.19 16.85
C ASP A 82 -6.97 -16.75 15.44
N GLU A 83 -7.74 -17.76 15.04
CA GLU A 83 -7.66 -18.35 13.70
C GLU A 83 -8.00 -17.29 12.64
N ARG A 84 -8.98 -16.45 12.90
CA ARG A 84 -9.39 -15.37 12.00
C ARG A 84 -8.30 -14.31 11.84
N ILE A 85 -7.66 -13.89 12.92
CA ILE A 85 -6.54 -12.94 12.89
C ILE A 85 -5.38 -13.48 12.07
N GLU A 86 -4.97 -14.73 12.29
CA GLU A 86 -3.91 -15.37 11.52
C GLU A 86 -4.29 -15.52 10.04
N ALA A 87 -5.54 -15.83 9.73
CA ALA A 87 -6.04 -15.89 8.36
C ALA A 87 -6.01 -14.52 7.66
N TYR A 88 -6.38 -13.45 8.35
CA TYR A 88 -6.23 -12.09 7.81
C TYR A 88 -4.77 -11.75 7.54
N ARG A 89 -3.86 -12.02 8.48
CA ARG A 89 -2.41 -11.79 8.30
C ARG A 89 -1.85 -12.58 7.13
N HIS A 90 -2.32 -13.82 6.95
CA HIS A 90 -1.93 -14.63 5.80
C HIS A 90 -2.48 -14.07 4.47
N ALA A 91 -3.73 -13.63 4.45
CA ALA A 91 -4.34 -13.03 3.27
C ALA A 91 -3.65 -11.73 2.83
N VAL A 92 -3.12 -10.94 3.78
CA VAL A 92 -2.33 -9.74 3.46
C VAL A 92 -1.09 -10.09 2.62
N ASN A 93 -0.46 -11.26 2.78
CA ASN A 93 0.65 -11.65 1.90
C ASN A 93 0.19 -11.83 0.44
N THR A 94 -1.03 -12.33 0.21
CA THR A 94 -1.60 -12.43 -1.14
C THR A 94 -1.84 -11.03 -1.74
N ILE A 95 -2.36 -10.10 -0.92
CA ILE A 95 -2.55 -8.71 -1.32
C ILE A 95 -1.19 -8.08 -1.67
N ASP A 96 -0.19 -8.27 -0.81
CA ASP A 96 1.18 -7.77 -1.03
C ASP A 96 1.73 -8.22 -2.38
N ASP A 97 1.58 -9.50 -2.73
CA ASP A 97 2.09 -10.04 -3.99
C ASP A 97 1.40 -9.45 -5.22
N GLU A 98 0.09 -9.26 -5.18
CA GLU A 98 -0.66 -8.72 -6.31
C GLU A 98 -0.41 -7.20 -6.48
N VAL A 99 -0.41 -6.45 -5.38
CA VAL A 99 -0.15 -5.01 -5.40
C VAL A 99 1.30 -4.72 -5.83
N GLU A 100 2.28 -5.46 -5.31
CA GLU A 100 3.69 -5.33 -5.73
C GLU A 100 3.84 -5.47 -7.24
N LYS A 101 3.22 -6.50 -7.84
CA LYS A 101 3.31 -6.76 -9.29
C LYS A 101 2.83 -5.56 -10.11
N LEU A 102 1.67 -5.00 -9.74
CA LEU A 102 1.10 -3.85 -10.44
C LEU A 102 1.97 -2.60 -10.30
N VAL A 103 2.38 -2.28 -9.08
CA VAL A 103 3.22 -1.10 -8.80
C VAL A 103 4.57 -1.19 -9.52
N LYS A 104 5.18 -2.38 -9.56
CA LYS A 104 6.41 -2.63 -10.31
C LYS A 104 6.23 -2.40 -11.81
N ILE A 105 5.10 -2.79 -12.40
CA ILE A 105 4.78 -2.53 -13.82
C ILE A 105 4.68 -1.01 -14.06
N ILE A 106 3.91 -0.30 -13.24
CA ILE A 106 3.70 1.14 -13.35
C ILE A 106 5.03 1.91 -13.28
N THR A 107 5.84 1.60 -12.27
CA THR A 107 7.11 2.32 -12.05
C THR A 107 8.21 1.92 -13.04
N ALA A 108 8.20 0.66 -13.52
CA ALA A 108 9.08 0.23 -14.63
C ALA A 108 8.76 0.98 -15.94
N ALA A 109 7.49 1.32 -16.17
CA ALA A 109 7.05 2.19 -17.27
C ALA A 109 7.34 3.68 -17.01
N LYS A 110 8.08 4.02 -15.93
CA LYS A 110 8.46 5.38 -15.54
C LYS A 110 7.27 6.27 -15.16
N LYS A 111 6.16 5.68 -14.77
CA LYS A 111 4.95 6.37 -14.31
C LYS A 111 4.88 6.38 -12.78
N ILE A 112 4.07 7.27 -12.26
CA ILE A 112 3.87 7.48 -10.82
C ILE A 112 2.55 6.81 -10.42
N PRO A 113 2.57 5.77 -9.57
CA PRO A 113 1.35 5.21 -9.00
C PRO A 113 0.71 6.20 -8.01
N VAL A 114 -0.58 6.39 -8.13
CA VAL A 114 -1.42 7.10 -7.15
C VAL A 114 -2.44 6.09 -6.63
N VAL A 115 -2.39 5.80 -5.35
CA VAL A 115 -3.14 4.69 -4.76
C VAL A 115 -4.12 5.20 -3.72
N VAL A 116 -5.34 4.72 -3.78
CA VAL A 116 -6.41 5.17 -2.89
C VAL A 116 -7.02 3.98 -2.14
N GLY A 117 -7.11 4.15 -0.85
CA GLY A 117 -7.82 3.22 0.04
C GLY A 117 -7.03 2.02 0.49
N GLY A 118 -7.71 1.21 1.26
CA GLY A 118 -7.19 0.03 1.91
C GLY A 118 -6.46 0.31 3.22
N GLY A 119 -6.08 -0.77 3.89
CA GLY A 119 -5.30 -0.72 5.11
C GLY A 119 -3.87 -0.23 4.86
N HIS A 120 -3.22 0.33 5.89
CA HIS A 120 -1.85 0.84 5.80
C HIS A 120 -0.78 -0.27 5.58
N ASN A 121 -1.18 -1.56 5.70
CA ASN A 121 -0.38 -2.71 5.24
C ASN A 121 0.09 -2.56 3.79
N ASN A 122 -0.71 -1.90 2.93
CA ASN A 122 -0.39 -1.70 1.53
C ASN A 122 0.88 -0.85 1.29
N SER A 123 1.35 -0.10 2.29
CA SER A 123 2.63 0.63 2.18
C SER A 123 3.81 -0.30 1.88
N TYR A 124 3.82 -1.53 2.39
CA TYR A 124 4.89 -2.49 2.09
C TYR A 124 4.96 -2.87 0.62
N PRO A 125 3.91 -3.41 -0.03
CA PRO A 125 3.97 -3.76 -1.44
C PRO A 125 4.14 -2.54 -2.35
N LEU A 126 3.66 -1.35 -1.95
CA LEU A 126 3.90 -0.10 -2.69
C LEU A 126 5.38 0.26 -2.69
N ILE A 127 6.06 0.23 -1.54
CA ILE A 127 7.50 0.48 -1.42
C ILE A 127 8.29 -0.54 -2.23
N LYS A 128 8.01 -1.83 -2.01
CA LYS A 128 8.69 -2.95 -2.66
C LYS A 128 8.53 -2.92 -4.19
N GLY A 129 7.31 -2.73 -4.67
CA GLY A 129 7.00 -2.64 -6.10
C GLY A 129 7.64 -1.41 -6.76
N ALA A 130 7.58 -0.24 -6.10
CA ALA A 130 8.21 0.97 -6.60
C ALA A 130 9.74 0.85 -6.66
N ALA A 131 10.39 0.35 -5.61
CA ALA A 131 11.83 0.12 -5.59
C ALA A 131 12.28 -0.80 -6.73
N LYS A 132 11.61 -1.95 -6.88
CA LYS A 132 11.91 -2.91 -7.97
C LYS A 132 11.65 -2.35 -9.37
N GLY A 133 10.57 -1.60 -9.54
CA GLY A 133 10.22 -1.05 -10.85
C GLY A 133 11.16 0.08 -11.28
N TRP A 134 11.48 1.01 -10.39
CA TRP A 134 12.43 2.09 -10.70
C TRP A 134 13.86 1.57 -10.90
N HIS A 135 14.27 0.55 -10.16
CA HIS A 135 15.53 -0.13 -10.42
C HIS A 135 15.53 -0.76 -11.82
N LYS A 136 14.48 -1.49 -12.18
CA LYS A 136 14.30 -2.05 -13.53
C LYS A 136 14.33 -0.98 -14.63
N ALA A 137 13.76 0.20 -14.36
CA ALA A 137 13.75 1.34 -15.27
C ALA A 137 15.08 2.11 -15.33
N GLY A 138 16.08 1.71 -14.55
CA GLY A 138 17.39 2.39 -14.46
C GLY A 138 17.33 3.77 -13.78
N LYS A 139 16.30 4.05 -12.98
CA LYS A 139 16.13 5.32 -12.27
C LYS A 139 16.90 5.38 -10.95
N ILE A 140 17.13 4.23 -10.34
CA ILE A 140 17.87 4.07 -9.09
C ILE A 140 18.85 2.92 -9.21
N PRO A 141 20.04 3.00 -8.57
CA PRO A 141 21.09 1.99 -8.71
C PRO A 141 20.80 0.69 -7.94
N LEU A 142 20.03 0.77 -6.87
CA LEU A 142 19.60 -0.36 -6.05
C LEU A 142 18.08 -0.31 -5.91
N ALA A 143 17.44 -1.46 -5.68
CA ALA A 143 15.99 -1.53 -5.43
C ALA A 143 15.66 -1.08 -4.00
N GLN A 144 16.05 0.15 -3.65
CA GLN A 144 15.81 0.77 -2.35
C GLN A 144 15.30 2.19 -2.54
N ILE A 145 14.33 2.60 -1.74
CA ILE A 145 13.75 3.97 -1.77
C ILE A 145 13.61 4.52 -0.35
N ASN A 146 13.49 5.84 -0.26
CA ASN A 146 13.13 6.51 0.96
C ASN A 146 11.61 6.69 1.02
N CYS A 147 11.04 6.71 2.22
CA CYS A 147 9.62 6.94 2.42
C CYS A 147 9.37 8.05 3.44
N ILE A 148 8.38 8.88 3.15
CA ILE A 148 7.80 9.83 4.10
C ILE A 148 6.38 9.36 4.38
N ASN A 149 6.07 9.16 5.65
CA ASN A 149 4.73 8.83 6.14
C ASN A 149 4.15 10.01 6.92
N LEU A 150 2.93 10.43 6.59
CA LEU A 150 2.19 11.44 7.35
C LEU A 150 1.17 10.72 8.21
N ASP A 151 1.52 10.43 9.46
CA ASP A 151 0.75 9.56 10.35
C ASP A 151 1.00 9.88 11.84
N ALA A 152 0.00 9.68 12.66
CA ALA A 152 0.13 9.70 14.11
C ALA A 152 0.80 8.44 14.68
N HIS A 153 0.84 7.34 13.90
CA HIS A 153 1.46 6.06 14.22
C HIS A 153 2.75 5.87 13.41
N ALA A 154 3.62 5.00 13.89
CA ALA A 154 4.85 4.66 13.20
C ALA A 154 4.68 3.49 12.21
N ASP A 155 3.67 2.64 12.40
CA ASP A 155 3.44 1.39 11.68
C ASP A 155 4.70 0.52 11.53
N TYR A 156 5.47 0.48 12.64
CA TYR A 156 6.77 -0.16 12.74
C TYR A 156 6.81 -1.23 13.85
N ARG A 157 5.69 -1.98 14.00
CA ARG A 157 5.57 -3.08 14.96
C ARG A 157 6.42 -4.28 14.55
N PRO A 158 6.68 -5.24 15.48
CA PRO A 158 7.40 -6.48 15.18
C PRO A 158 6.79 -7.27 14.01
N MET A 159 7.60 -8.14 13.42
CA MET A 159 7.22 -9.00 12.30
C MET A 159 6.43 -10.24 12.80
N GLU A 160 5.24 -9.98 13.31
CA GLU A 160 4.33 -10.97 13.91
C GLU A 160 3.24 -11.47 12.94
N GLY A 161 3.52 -11.45 11.63
CA GLY A 161 2.55 -11.62 10.54
C GLY A 161 2.21 -10.28 9.91
N ARG A 162 1.82 -10.28 8.63
CA ARG A 162 1.56 -9.04 7.89
C ARG A 162 0.24 -8.40 8.30
N HIS A 163 0.28 -7.13 8.70
CA HIS A 163 -0.89 -6.33 9.06
C HIS A 163 -0.61 -4.82 8.91
N SER A 164 -1.60 -3.98 9.17
CA SER A 164 -1.49 -2.52 8.94
C SER A 164 -0.43 -1.82 9.78
N GLY A 165 -0.10 -2.34 10.95
CA GLY A 165 0.83 -1.69 11.89
C GLY A 165 2.31 -2.07 11.72
N ASN A 166 2.72 -2.79 10.65
CA ASN A 166 4.12 -3.23 10.49
C ASN A 166 4.66 -3.16 9.06
N ALA A 167 4.00 -2.42 8.20
CA ALA A 167 4.36 -2.33 6.79
C ALA A 167 5.78 -1.82 6.56
N PHE A 168 6.17 -0.77 7.26
CA PHE A 168 7.48 -0.15 7.08
C PHE A 168 8.62 -1.01 7.65
N ARG A 169 8.37 -1.74 8.75
CA ARG A 169 9.34 -2.70 9.26
C ARG A 169 9.65 -3.80 8.27
N TYR A 170 8.62 -4.40 7.67
CA TYR A 170 8.84 -5.41 6.61
C TYR A 170 9.57 -4.83 5.41
N ALA A 171 9.27 -3.59 5.00
CA ALA A 171 9.93 -2.96 3.88
C ALA A 171 11.42 -2.70 4.13
N GLU A 172 11.80 -2.37 5.35
CA GLU A 172 13.19 -2.16 5.75
C GLU A 172 13.95 -3.49 5.89
N GLU A 173 13.42 -4.45 6.63
CA GLU A 173 14.04 -5.77 6.84
C GLU A 173 14.26 -6.53 5.52
N ASP A 174 13.34 -6.38 4.55
CA ASP A 174 13.49 -6.92 3.20
C ASP A 174 14.45 -6.09 2.30
N GLY A 175 14.97 -4.97 2.81
CA GLY A 175 15.96 -4.14 2.13
C GLY A 175 15.42 -3.21 1.04
N TYR A 176 14.10 -2.95 0.98
CA TYR A 176 13.49 -2.05 0.01
C TYR A 176 13.32 -0.61 0.53
N LEU A 177 13.26 -0.42 1.84
CA LEU A 177 13.19 0.88 2.50
C LEU A 177 14.57 1.26 3.05
N GLN A 178 15.12 2.40 2.59
CA GLN A 178 16.45 2.86 2.99
C GLN A 178 16.38 3.87 4.14
N LYS A 179 15.47 4.84 4.04
CA LYS A 179 15.21 5.85 5.08
C LYS A 179 13.72 6.00 5.27
N TYR A 180 13.32 6.04 6.52
CA TYR A 180 11.95 6.23 6.93
C TYR A 180 11.77 7.50 7.75
N CYS A 181 10.90 8.39 7.30
CA CYS A 181 10.55 9.62 7.99
C CYS A 181 9.06 9.63 8.30
N VAL A 182 8.70 9.83 9.55
CA VAL A 182 7.30 9.98 9.98
C VAL A 182 7.04 11.43 10.38
N ILE A 183 6.03 12.03 9.77
CA ILE A 183 5.57 13.39 10.09
C ILE A 183 4.23 13.29 10.83
N GLY A 184 4.10 13.96 11.97
CA GLY A 184 2.88 13.93 12.79
C GLY A 184 2.82 12.80 13.81
N LEU A 185 3.94 12.08 14.00
CA LEU A 185 4.06 11.01 14.97
C LEU A 185 3.65 11.49 16.38
N HIS A 186 2.75 10.75 17.02
CA HIS A 186 2.21 11.10 18.33
C HIS A 186 2.81 10.20 19.41
N GLU A 187 3.42 10.78 20.42
CA GLU A 187 4.15 10.06 21.49
C GLU A 187 3.32 8.95 22.16
N ASN A 188 2.03 9.20 22.40
CA ASN A 188 1.15 8.25 23.09
C ASN A 188 0.70 7.07 22.20
N TYR A 189 1.01 7.08 20.91
CA TYR A 189 0.64 6.02 19.96
C TYR A 189 1.82 5.14 19.55
N ILE A 190 2.97 5.32 20.21
CA ILE A 190 4.18 4.55 19.91
C ILE A 190 4.48 3.60 21.07
N PRO A 191 4.45 2.28 20.86
CA PRO A 191 4.97 1.33 21.84
C PRO A 191 6.47 1.54 22.08
N GLN A 192 6.94 1.32 23.31
CA GLN A 192 8.33 1.57 23.70
C GLN A 192 9.35 0.82 22.84
N ASN A 193 9.05 -0.42 22.44
CA ASN A 193 9.91 -1.20 21.56
C ASN A 193 10.05 -0.57 20.17
N SER A 194 8.96 -0.13 19.57
CA SER A 194 8.98 0.55 18.27
C SER A 194 9.72 1.90 18.35
N TRP A 195 9.57 2.62 19.46
CA TRP A 195 10.32 3.87 19.70
C TRP A 195 11.83 3.64 19.69
N VAL A 196 12.31 2.64 20.46
CA VAL A 196 13.72 2.30 20.52
C VAL A 196 14.28 1.92 19.15
N ASP A 197 13.52 1.14 18.38
CA ASP A 197 13.93 0.72 17.04
C ASP A 197 14.03 1.90 16.06
N ILE A 198 13.04 2.83 16.09
CA ILE A 198 13.03 4.01 15.21
C ILE A 198 14.15 5.00 15.53
N VAL A 199 14.46 5.20 16.80
CA VAL A 199 15.51 6.17 17.22
C VAL A 199 16.92 5.63 16.97
N ASN A 200 17.10 4.31 16.93
CA ASN A 200 18.40 3.68 16.75
C ASN A 200 18.75 3.37 15.28
N ASN A 201 17.82 3.47 14.37
CA ASN A 201 17.98 3.30 12.92
C ASN A 201 17.86 4.63 12.16
#